data_0978e174b55693db01117f71e968b3fa
#
_entry.id   0978e174b55693db01117f71e968b3fa
#
_cell.length_a   1.000
_cell.length_b   1.000
_cell.length_c   1.000
_cell.angle_alpha   90.00
_cell.angle_beta   90.00
_cell.angle_gamma   90.00
#
_symmetry.space_group_name_H-M   'P 1'
#
loop_
_entity.id
_entity.type
_entity.pdbx_description
1 polymer ?
#
loop_
_entity_poly.entity_id
_entity_poly.type
_entity_poly.pdbx_seq_one_letter_code
_entity_poly.pdbx_strand_id
1 'polypeptide(L)'
;MLNVRIATPPPGALHAKPGIMSSYIFGLRPQDEVTISGPFGEFFAKQTDAEMCFIGGGAGMAPMRSHIFDQLKRLKSKRKISFWYGARSMKEAFYCEDYDALQKNNDNFTWTLGLSAPEPEDNWQGPTGFIHNIVFEHYLKNHQAPEDVEYYLCGPPLMISAVTEMLFDLGVEPSNIMFDDFG
;
A
#
# COMPACT_ATOMS: atom_id res chain seq x y z
N MET A 1 -0.26 -15.58 0.64
CA MET A 1 -1.61 -15.06 1.04
C MET A 1 -2.14 -14.21 -0.10
N LEU A 2 -3.41 -14.35 -0.44
CA LEU A 2 -4.08 -13.50 -1.45
C LEU A 2 -4.99 -12.51 -0.74
N ASN A 3 -4.98 -11.26 -1.18
CA ASN A 3 -5.94 -10.24 -0.77
C ASN A 3 -6.83 -9.95 -1.97
N VAL A 4 -8.12 -10.16 -1.82
CA VAL A 4 -9.08 -10.02 -2.90
C VAL A 4 -10.20 -9.09 -2.46
N ARG A 5 -10.42 -8.04 -3.23
CA ARG A 5 -11.60 -7.19 -3.09
C ARG A 5 -12.69 -7.70 -4.03
N ILE A 6 -13.91 -7.85 -3.51
CA ILE A 6 -15.03 -8.18 -4.37
C ILE A 6 -15.35 -7.00 -5.30
N ALA A 7 -15.38 -7.26 -6.59
CA ALA A 7 -15.77 -6.27 -7.58
C ALA A 7 -17.30 -6.29 -7.74
N THR A 8 -17.95 -5.36 -7.05
CA THR A 8 -19.41 -5.14 -7.20
C THR A 8 -19.70 -4.15 -8.33
N PRO A 9 -20.87 -4.26 -8.99
CA PRO A 9 -21.27 -3.26 -9.97
C PRO A 9 -21.27 -1.85 -9.37
N PRO A 10 -20.87 -0.82 -10.16
CA PRO A 10 -20.97 0.55 -9.70
C PRO A 10 -22.43 0.94 -9.35
N PRO A 11 -22.63 1.82 -8.38
CA PRO A 11 -23.99 2.32 -8.05
C PRO A 11 -24.67 2.87 -9.31
N GLY A 12 -25.91 2.44 -9.54
CA GLY A 12 -26.73 2.86 -10.70
C GLY A 12 -26.49 2.08 -12.00
N ALA A 13 -25.49 1.19 -12.07
CA ALA A 13 -25.23 0.34 -13.24
C ALA A 13 -26.06 -0.95 -13.17
N LEU A 14 -27.37 -0.87 -13.42
CA LEU A 14 -28.34 -1.97 -13.28
C LEU A 14 -28.01 -3.23 -14.12
N HIS A 15 -27.19 -3.10 -15.17
CA HIS A 15 -26.84 -4.20 -16.08
C HIS A 15 -25.37 -4.65 -15.96
N ALA A 16 -24.57 -4.00 -15.13
CA ALA A 16 -23.19 -4.42 -14.92
C ALA A 16 -23.13 -5.72 -14.10
N LYS A 17 -22.37 -6.68 -14.60
CA LYS A 17 -22.17 -7.94 -13.88
C LYS A 17 -21.07 -7.74 -12.80
N PRO A 18 -21.15 -8.45 -11.67
CA PRO A 18 -20.04 -8.48 -10.70
C PRO A 18 -18.78 -9.09 -11.34
N GLY A 19 -17.63 -8.79 -10.78
CA GLY A 19 -16.35 -9.33 -11.24
C GLY A 19 -16.34 -10.86 -11.17
N ILE A 20 -16.01 -11.53 -12.28
CA ILE A 20 -16.07 -12.99 -12.41
C ILE A 20 -15.15 -13.66 -11.39
N MET A 21 -13.86 -13.30 -11.39
CA MET A 21 -12.86 -13.94 -10.51
C MET A 21 -13.07 -13.63 -9.04
N SER A 22 -13.36 -12.38 -8.69
CA SER A 22 -13.64 -12.03 -7.31
C SER A 22 -14.89 -12.74 -6.77
N SER A 23 -15.95 -12.83 -7.56
CA SER A 23 -17.16 -13.58 -7.18
C SER A 23 -16.88 -15.07 -7.03
N TYR A 24 -16.07 -15.67 -7.91
CA TYR A 24 -15.63 -17.05 -7.79
C TYR A 24 -14.89 -17.29 -6.48
N ILE A 25 -13.86 -16.46 -6.18
CA ILE A 25 -13.06 -16.59 -4.96
C ILE A 25 -13.92 -16.44 -3.70
N PHE A 26 -14.84 -15.48 -3.68
CA PHE A 26 -15.76 -15.29 -2.54
C PHE A 26 -16.79 -16.41 -2.39
N GLY A 27 -17.04 -17.19 -3.44
CA GLY A 27 -17.90 -18.38 -3.40
C GLY A 27 -17.20 -19.64 -2.89
N LEU A 28 -15.87 -19.65 -2.79
CA LEU A 28 -15.09 -20.80 -2.32
C LEU A 28 -15.31 -21.06 -0.82
N ARG A 29 -15.22 -22.32 -0.45
CA ARG A 29 -15.24 -22.77 0.94
C ARG A 29 -13.85 -23.24 1.37
N PRO A 30 -13.53 -23.24 2.65
CA PRO A 30 -12.30 -23.85 3.15
C PRO A 30 -12.19 -25.31 2.64
N GLN A 31 -11.01 -25.66 2.09
CA GLN A 31 -10.67 -26.96 1.49
C GLN A 31 -11.14 -27.15 0.03
N ASP A 32 -11.81 -26.19 -0.59
CA ASP A 32 -12.03 -26.26 -2.04
C ASP A 32 -10.68 -26.19 -2.78
N GLU A 33 -10.52 -27.06 -3.78
CA GLU A 33 -9.33 -27.08 -4.62
C GLU A 33 -9.41 -25.98 -5.67
N VAL A 34 -8.30 -25.24 -5.84
CA VAL A 34 -8.16 -24.19 -6.86
C VAL A 34 -6.87 -24.39 -7.64
N THR A 35 -6.93 -24.17 -8.94
CA THR A 35 -5.75 -24.15 -9.78
C THR A 35 -5.21 -22.74 -9.87
N ILE A 36 -3.96 -22.56 -9.51
CA ILE A 36 -3.25 -21.26 -9.59
C ILE A 36 -2.02 -21.41 -10.46
N SER A 37 -1.60 -20.30 -11.08
CA SER A 37 -0.34 -20.21 -11.81
C SER A 37 0.40 -18.95 -11.36
N GLY A 38 1.71 -18.94 -11.50
CA GLY A 38 2.57 -17.83 -11.04
C GLY A 38 3.80 -18.33 -10.29
N PRO A 39 4.51 -17.45 -9.57
CA PRO A 39 4.25 -16.01 -9.48
C PRO A 39 4.54 -15.28 -10.80
N PHE A 40 3.81 -14.20 -11.05
CA PHE A 40 4.02 -13.29 -12.18
C PHE A 40 4.32 -11.88 -11.66
N GLY A 41 4.85 -11.01 -12.55
CA GLY A 41 5.15 -9.61 -12.27
C GLY A 41 6.61 -9.36 -11.96
N GLU A 42 6.98 -8.08 -12.02
CA GLU A 42 8.36 -7.60 -11.86
C GLU A 42 8.49 -6.53 -10.76
N PHE A 43 7.51 -6.40 -9.89
CA PHE A 43 7.53 -5.44 -8.80
C PHE A 43 8.36 -5.95 -7.63
N PHE A 44 9.66 -5.70 -7.70
CA PHE A 44 10.65 -6.14 -6.71
C PHE A 44 11.31 -4.97 -6.00
N ALA A 45 11.67 -5.18 -4.74
CA ALA A 45 12.51 -4.24 -4.01
C ALA A 45 13.93 -4.26 -4.58
N LYS A 46 14.51 -3.09 -4.82
CA LYS A 46 15.89 -2.94 -5.28
C LYS A 46 16.87 -3.43 -4.21
N GLN A 47 18.00 -3.94 -4.65
CA GLN A 47 19.10 -4.38 -3.78
C GLN A 47 20.11 -3.24 -3.61
N THR A 48 19.78 -2.26 -2.81
CA THR A 48 20.58 -1.10 -2.46
C THR A 48 20.56 -0.88 -0.95
N ASP A 49 21.28 0.13 -0.47
CA ASP A 49 21.22 0.58 0.92
C ASP A 49 20.36 1.84 1.12
N ALA A 50 19.73 2.35 0.05
CA ALA A 50 18.89 3.54 0.11
C ALA A 50 17.68 3.34 1.04
N GLU A 51 17.17 4.42 1.60
CA GLU A 51 15.93 4.41 2.35
C GLU A 51 14.75 3.96 1.48
N MET A 52 13.79 3.24 2.08
CA MET A 52 12.60 2.74 1.40
C MET A 52 11.35 3.42 1.94
N CYS A 53 10.59 4.02 1.05
CA CYS A 53 9.28 4.60 1.36
C CYS A 53 8.19 3.84 0.60
N PHE A 54 7.39 3.09 1.32
CA PHE A 54 6.25 2.36 0.78
C PHE A 54 4.98 3.20 0.92
N ILE A 55 4.21 3.35 -0.15
CA ILE A 55 2.94 4.09 -0.15
C ILE A 55 1.86 3.20 -0.77
N GLY A 56 0.94 2.74 0.06
CA GLY A 56 -0.13 1.82 -0.33
C GLY A 56 -1.52 2.42 -0.16
N GLY A 57 -2.44 2.12 -1.09
CA GLY A 57 -3.83 2.55 -1.00
C GLY A 57 -4.81 1.38 -1.11
N GLY A 58 -5.70 1.23 -0.14
CA GLY A 58 -6.68 0.16 -0.13
C GLY A 58 -6.03 -1.22 -0.29
N ALA A 59 -6.45 -2.01 -1.29
CA ALA A 59 -5.87 -3.33 -1.57
C ALA A 59 -4.39 -3.31 -1.99
N GLY A 60 -3.87 -2.15 -2.44
CA GLY A 60 -2.45 -1.97 -2.76
C GLY A 60 -1.50 -2.12 -1.57
N MET A 61 -2.05 -2.20 -0.35
CA MET A 61 -1.25 -2.59 0.83
C MET A 61 -0.69 -4.03 0.72
N ALA A 62 -1.28 -4.90 -0.10
CA ALA A 62 -0.88 -6.30 -0.16
C ALA A 62 0.57 -6.52 -0.66
N PRO A 63 1.02 -5.96 -1.81
CA PRO A 63 2.42 -6.04 -2.20
C PRO A 63 3.33 -5.27 -1.23
N MET A 64 2.90 -4.13 -0.67
CA MET A 64 3.67 -3.43 0.36
C MET A 64 3.95 -4.33 1.55
N ARG A 65 2.92 -5.01 2.06
CA ARG A 65 3.06 -5.97 3.15
C ARG A 65 4.07 -7.07 2.81
N SER A 66 4.00 -7.61 1.60
CA SER A 66 4.94 -8.64 1.14
C SER A 66 6.39 -8.15 1.17
N HIS A 67 6.67 -6.98 0.60
CA HIS A 67 7.99 -6.38 0.60
C HIS A 67 8.51 -6.08 2.01
N ILE A 68 7.69 -5.42 2.85
CA ILE A 68 8.06 -5.06 4.22
C ILE A 68 8.40 -6.29 5.04
N PHE A 69 7.57 -7.34 4.96
CA PHE A 69 7.84 -8.60 5.67
C PHE A 69 9.11 -9.28 5.16
N ASP A 70 9.35 -9.25 3.85
CA ASP A 70 10.57 -9.79 3.25
C ASP A 70 11.81 -9.05 3.75
N GLN A 71 11.78 -7.72 3.70
CA GLN A 71 12.88 -6.88 4.18
C GLN A 71 13.17 -7.09 5.67
N LEU A 72 12.14 -7.05 6.52
CA LEU A 72 12.34 -7.08 7.97
C LEU A 72 12.50 -8.50 8.54
N LYS A 73 11.75 -9.48 8.03
CA LYS A 73 11.75 -10.84 8.61
C LYS A 73 12.74 -11.79 7.94
N ARG A 74 12.82 -11.79 6.60
CA ARG A 74 13.72 -12.70 5.86
C ARG A 74 15.11 -12.11 5.69
N LEU A 75 15.21 -10.91 5.13
CA LEU A 75 16.48 -10.26 4.81
C LEU A 75 17.15 -9.60 6.03
N LYS A 76 16.40 -9.32 7.09
CA LYS A 76 16.90 -8.60 8.27
C LYS A 76 17.54 -7.25 7.88
N SER A 77 16.97 -6.59 6.89
CA SER A 77 17.45 -5.31 6.36
C SER A 77 17.63 -4.27 7.46
N LYS A 78 18.71 -3.50 7.35
CA LYS A 78 18.98 -2.35 8.23
C LYS A 78 18.62 -1.02 7.59
N ARG A 79 18.12 -1.04 6.37
CA ARG A 79 17.63 0.15 5.68
C ARG A 79 16.52 0.80 6.49
N LYS A 80 16.46 2.12 6.47
CA LYS A 80 15.32 2.84 7.01
C LYS A 80 14.11 2.57 6.12
N ILE A 81 13.00 2.17 6.71
CA ILE A 81 11.78 1.77 6.01
C ILE A 81 10.60 2.52 6.60
N SER A 82 9.85 3.22 5.76
CA SER A 82 8.58 3.83 6.15
C SER A 82 7.43 3.27 5.31
N PHE A 83 6.25 3.09 5.94
CA PHE A 83 5.05 2.66 5.25
C PHE A 83 3.89 3.64 5.51
N TRP A 84 3.36 4.19 4.43
CA TRP A 84 2.26 5.14 4.41
C TRP A 84 1.05 4.48 3.80
N TYR A 85 0.05 4.17 4.63
CA TYR A 85 -1.11 3.40 4.22
C TYR A 85 -2.35 4.29 4.18
N GLY A 86 -2.95 4.44 2.99
CA GLY A 86 -4.20 5.16 2.77
C GLY A 86 -5.39 4.22 2.72
N ALA A 87 -6.40 4.49 3.54
CA ALA A 87 -7.71 3.84 3.48
C ALA A 87 -8.82 4.89 3.52
N ARG A 88 -10.06 4.52 3.23
CA ARG A 88 -11.19 5.45 3.39
C ARG A 88 -11.61 5.56 4.85
N SER A 89 -11.80 4.44 5.51
CA SER A 89 -12.18 4.32 6.92
C SER A 89 -11.49 3.11 7.53
N MET A 90 -11.61 2.90 8.84
CA MET A 90 -11.06 1.73 9.53
C MET A 90 -11.59 0.41 9.00
N LYS A 91 -12.80 0.38 8.44
CA LYS A 91 -13.38 -0.82 7.81
C LYS A 91 -12.61 -1.29 6.59
N GLU A 92 -11.86 -0.40 5.94
CA GLU A 92 -11.05 -0.68 4.77
C GLU A 92 -9.54 -0.77 5.08
N ALA A 93 -9.15 -0.61 6.34
CA ALA A 93 -7.76 -0.75 6.79
C ALA A 93 -7.49 -2.19 7.26
N PHE A 94 -6.48 -2.84 6.66
CA PHE A 94 -6.16 -4.25 6.93
C PHE A 94 -4.79 -4.39 7.58
N TYR A 95 -4.66 -5.41 8.45
CA TYR A 95 -3.40 -5.83 9.05
C TYR A 95 -2.69 -4.75 9.90
N CYS A 96 -3.43 -3.80 10.46
CA CYS A 96 -2.87 -2.73 11.30
C CYS A 96 -2.05 -3.31 12.48
N GLU A 97 -2.57 -4.34 13.13
CA GLU A 97 -1.87 -5.03 14.23
C GLU A 97 -0.52 -5.64 13.80
N ASP A 98 -0.44 -6.14 12.56
CA ASP A 98 0.82 -6.67 12.01
C ASP A 98 1.87 -5.54 11.88
N TYR A 99 1.47 -4.36 11.41
CA TYR A 99 2.38 -3.22 11.25
C TYR A 99 2.78 -2.61 12.61
N ASP A 100 1.86 -2.55 13.57
CA ASP A 100 2.16 -2.14 14.94
C ASP A 100 3.20 -3.08 15.57
N ALA A 101 3.00 -4.38 15.40
CA ALA A 101 3.96 -5.37 15.88
C ALA A 101 5.32 -5.27 15.19
N LEU A 102 5.35 -4.99 13.87
CA LEU A 102 6.60 -4.76 13.15
C LEU A 102 7.33 -3.52 13.65
N GLN A 103 6.63 -2.40 13.79
CA GLN A 103 7.20 -1.14 14.28
C GLN A 103 7.78 -1.28 15.69
N LYS A 104 7.07 -1.99 16.57
CA LYS A 104 7.55 -2.27 17.94
C LYS A 104 8.84 -3.08 17.99
N ASN A 105 9.05 -3.96 17.00
CA ASN A 105 10.15 -4.92 17.00
C ASN A 105 11.30 -4.57 16.05
N ASN A 106 11.21 -3.44 15.32
CA ASN A 106 12.23 -3.02 14.36
C ASN A 106 12.39 -1.50 14.41
N ASP A 107 13.47 -1.03 15.00
CA ASP A 107 13.76 0.41 15.17
C ASP A 107 13.93 1.16 13.84
N ASN A 108 14.19 0.43 12.76
CA ASN A 108 14.35 0.97 11.41
C ASN A 108 13.05 0.97 10.60
N PHE A 109 11.91 0.63 11.20
CA PHE A 109 10.60 0.61 10.55
C PHE A 109 9.60 1.52 11.24
N THR A 110 8.93 2.36 10.45
CA THR A 110 7.79 3.16 10.91
C THR A 110 6.61 2.99 9.96
N TRP A 111 5.39 3.13 10.47
CA TRP A 111 4.21 3.14 9.62
C TRP A 111 3.17 4.16 10.09
N THR A 112 2.36 4.64 9.14
CA THR A 112 1.31 5.61 9.39
C THR A 112 0.07 5.25 8.56
N LEU A 113 -1.08 5.14 9.22
CA LEU A 113 -2.38 5.05 8.57
C LEU A 113 -2.97 6.43 8.38
N GLY A 114 -3.45 6.72 7.17
CA GLY A 114 -4.22 7.91 6.85
C GLY A 114 -5.63 7.54 6.38
N LEU A 115 -6.66 8.18 6.93
CA LEU A 115 -8.04 7.95 6.52
C LEU A 115 -8.57 9.14 5.72
N SER A 116 -9.05 8.89 4.49
CA SER A 116 -9.60 9.96 3.64
C SER A 116 -11.04 10.32 3.95
N ALA A 117 -11.80 9.40 4.54
CA ALA A 117 -13.20 9.60 4.94
C ALA A 117 -13.50 8.75 6.18
N PRO A 118 -12.90 9.06 7.36
CA PRO A 118 -13.18 8.32 8.58
C PRO A 118 -14.66 8.43 8.94
N GLU A 119 -15.22 7.33 9.39
CA GLU A 119 -16.61 7.29 9.88
C GLU A 119 -16.65 7.71 11.36
N PRO A 120 -17.79 8.26 11.87
CA PRO A 120 -17.90 8.63 13.27
C PRO A 120 -17.56 7.48 14.25
N GLU A 121 -17.91 6.26 13.87
CA GLU A 121 -17.66 5.04 14.65
C GLU A 121 -16.18 4.67 14.74
N ASP A 122 -15.36 5.15 13.80
CA ASP A 122 -13.92 4.91 13.81
C ASP A 122 -13.21 5.60 15.00
N ASN A 123 -13.82 6.63 15.58
CA ASN A 123 -13.21 7.46 16.64
C ASN A 123 -11.76 7.87 16.28
N TRP A 124 -11.52 8.14 15.00
CA TRP A 124 -10.19 8.35 14.44
C TRP A 124 -9.52 9.61 14.98
N GLN A 125 -8.27 9.46 15.44
CA GLN A 125 -7.45 10.56 15.95
C GLN A 125 -6.15 10.75 15.13
N GLY A 126 -5.95 9.91 14.12
CA GLY A 126 -4.78 9.98 13.25
C GLY A 126 -4.93 10.96 12.09
N PRO A 127 -3.97 10.98 11.17
CA PRO A 127 -4.01 11.84 9.99
C PRO A 127 -5.25 11.60 9.12
N THR A 128 -5.88 12.69 8.65
CA THR A 128 -7.05 12.65 7.77
C THR A 128 -6.75 13.32 6.43
N GLY A 129 -7.12 12.66 5.35
CA GLY A 129 -6.93 13.14 3.98
C GLY A 129 -6.38 12.09 3.05
N PHE A 130 -6.03 12.50 1.83
CA PHE A 130 -5.39 11.62 0.87
C PHE A 130 -3.93 11.34 1.25
N ILE A 131 -3.49 10.12 1.01
CA ILE A 131 -2.19 9.65 1.51
C ILE A 131 -0.99 10.43 0.95
N HIS A 132 -1.04 10.95 -0.28
CA HIS A 132 0.03 11.78 -0.83
C HIS A 132 0.23 13.08 -0.02
N ASN A 133 -0.86 13.72 0.42
CA ASN A 133 -0.76 14.91 1.27
C ASN A 133 -0.23 14.55 2.67
N ILE A 134 -0.67 13.44 3.22
CA ILE A 134 -0.24 12.99 4.55
C ILE A 134 1.27 12.68 4.56
N VAL A 135 1.76 11.91 3.58
CA VAL A 135 3.19 11.60 3.51
C VAL A 135 4.03 12.85 3.26
N PHE A 136 3.55 13.77 2.43
CA PHE A 136 4.22 15.05 2.20
C PHE A 136 4.33 15.85 3.50
N GLU A 137 3.22 16.16 4.14
CA GLU A 137 3.19 17.06 5.31
C GLU A 137 3.89 16.47 6.53
N HIS A 138 3.77 15.16 6.76
CA HIS A 138 4.32 14.52 7.95
C HIS A 138 5.73 13.96 7.78
N TYR A 139 6.24 13.89 6.55
CA TYR A 139 7.52 13.26 6.28
C TYR A 139 8.36 13.98 5.22
N LEU A 140 7.91 14.00 3.97
CA LEU A 140 8.76 14.41 2.86
C LEU A 140 9.08 15.90 2.84
N LYS A 141 8.17 16.75 3.29
CA LYS A 141 8.36 18.20 3.39
C LYS A 141 9.63 18.61 4.17
N ASN A 142 10.00 17.83 5.17
CA ASN A 142 11.18 18.10 6.01
C ASN A 142 12.28 17.04 5.81
N HIS A 143 12.17 16.19 4.80
CA HIS A 143 13.19 15.21 4.48
C HIS A 143 14.40 15.92 3.85
N GLN A 144 15.61 15.55 4.26
CA GLN A 144 16.82 16.25 3.80
C GLN A 144 17.20 15.95 2.36
N ALA A 145 16.90 14.74 1.89
CA ALA A 145 17.20 14.27 0.54
C ALA A 145 16.08 13.30 0.07
N PRO A 146 14.87 13.83 -0.23
CA PRO A 146 13.77 12.98 -0.70
C PRO A 146 14.07 12.34 -2.07
N GLU A 147 14.94 12.94 -2.88
CA GLU A 147 15.40 12.44 -4.18
C GLU A 147 16.23 11.15 -4.08
N ASP A 148 16.86 10.88 -2.94
CA ASP A 148 17.69 9.70 -2.70
C ASP A 148 16.90 8.51 -2.13
N VAL A 149 15.61 8.69 -1.85
CA VAL A 149 14.72 7.65 -1.32
C VAL A 149 14.17 6.78 -2.45
N GLU A 150 14.04 5.48 -2.22
CA GLU A 150 13.34 4.57 -3.12
C GLU A 150 11.86 4.47 -2.73
N TYR A 151 10.99 4.79 -3.67
CA TYR A 151 9.54 4.81 -3.47
C TYR A 151 8.89 3.58 -4.11
N TYR A 152 8.03 2.92 -3.36
CA TYR A 152 7.28 1.75 -3.79
C TYR A 152 5.80 2.02 -3.65
N LEU A 153 5.08 2.07 -4.78
CA LEU A 153 3.70 2.54 -4.84
C LEU A 153 2.78 1.41 -5.28
N CYS A 154 1.63 1.26 -4.63
CA CYS A 154 0.56 0.41 -5.13
C CYS A 154 -0.80 0.87 -4.58
N GLY A 155 -1.78 1.00 -5.46
CA GLY A 155 -3.12 1.44 -5.10
C GLY A 155 -3.93 1.92 -6.29
N PRO A 156 -5.01 2.66 -6.05
CA PRO A 156 -5.83 3.21 -7.13
C PRO A 156 -5.03 4.11 -8.08
N PRO A 157 -5.30 4.10 -9.40
CA PRO A 157 -4.54 4.87 -10.39
C PRO A 157 -4.43 6.37 -10.05
N LEU A 158 -5.50 6.99 -9.56
CA LEU A 158 -5.48 8.40 -9.12
C LEU A 158 -4.53 8.64 -7.94
N MET A 159 -4.37 7.68 -7.04
CA MET A 159 -3.41 7.79 -5.95
C MET A 159 -1.98 7.69 -6.48
N ILE A 160 -1.70 6.72 -7.35
CA ILE A 160 -0.37 6.55 -7.95
C ILE A 160 0.03 7.81 -8.71
N SER A 161 -0.88 8.37 -9.54
CA SER A 161 -0.65 9.62 -10.26
C SER A 161 -0.32 10.79 -9.32
N ALA A 162 -1.14 11.00 -8.28
CA ALA A 162 -0.94 12.11 -7.34
C ALA A 162 0.36 11.97 -6.51
N VAL A 163 0.72 10.73 -6.12
CA VAL A 163 1.99 10.47 -5.43
C VAL A 163 3.17 10.72 -6.38
N THR A 164 3.09 10.23 -7.61
CA THR A 164 4.17 10.39 -8.61
C THR A 164 4.41 11.87 -8.95
N GLU A 165 3.34 12.65 -9.14
CA GLU A 165 3.44 14.09 -9.38
C GLU A 165 4.13 14.80 -8.19
N MET A 166 3.68 14.52 -6.97
CA MET A 166 4.31 15.05 -5.75
C MET A 166 5.80 14.68 -5.66
N LEU A 167 6.18 13.45 -6.00
CA LEU A 167 7.58 13.01 -5.98
C LEU A 167 8.43 13.72 -7.03
N PHE A 168 7.89 13.95 -8.23
CA PHE A 168 8.58 14.74 -9.26
C PHE A 168 8.81 16.19 -8.84
N ASP A 169 7.83 16.79 -8.14
CA ASP A 169 7.99 18.15 -7.58
C ASP A 169 9.09 18.21 -6.51
N LEU A 170 9.40 17.09 -5.86
CA LEU A 170 10.50 16.93 -4.90
C LEU A 170 11.84 16.54 -5.57
N GLY A 171 11.90 16.49 -6.91
CA GLY A 171 13.11 16.14 -7.64
C GLY A 171 13.45 14.65 -7.70
N VAL A 172 12.50 13.77 -7.38
CA VAL A 172 12.73 12.33 -7.42
C VAL A 172 12.80 11.84 -8.85
N GLU A 173 13.86 11.15 -9.20
CA GLU A 173 14.03 10.56 -10.52
C GLU A 173 13.08 9.37 -10.75
N PRO A 174 12.56 9.16 -11.97
CA PRO A 174 11.66 8.04 -12.29
C PRO A 174 12.24 6.68 -11.90
N SER A 175 13.56 6.53 -11.97
CA SER A 175 14.26 5.30 -11.58
C SER A 175 14.12 4.95 -10.09
N ASN A 176 13.78 5.91 -9.24
CA ASN A 176 13.56 5.72 -7.82
C ASN A 176 12.07 5.53 -7.46
N ILE A 177 11.20 5.49 -8.45
CA ILE A 177 9.76 5.29 -8.27
C ILE A 177 9.37 3.94 -8.90
N MET A 178 9.09 2.96 -8.07
CA MET A 178 8.60 1.65 -8.47
C MET A 178 7.12 1.53 -8.13
N PHE A 179 6.32 1.07 -9.06
CA PHE A 179 4.89 0.90 -8.81
C PHE A 179 4.34 -0.37 -9.46
N ASP A 180 3.27 -0.88 -8.89
CA ASP A 180 2.44 -1.93 -9.47
C ASP A 180 1.05 -1.36 -9.71
N ASP A 181 0.59 -1.45 -10.97
CA ASP A 181 -0.71 -0.94 -11.40
C ASP A 181 -1.62 -2.12 -11.74
N PHE A 182 -2.75 -2.18 -11.10
CA PHE A 182 -3.76 -3.21 -11.33
C PHE A 182 -4.83 -2.80 -12.36
N GLY A 183 -4.61 -1.71 -13.11
CA GLY A 183 -5.47 -1.26 -14.21
C GLY A 183 -6.67 -0.43 -13.77
#